data_4a10c3959261dd4140cd868984a1b17d
#
_entry.id   4a10c3959261dd4140cd868984a1b17d
#
_cell.length_a   1.000
_cell.length_b   1.000
_cell.length_c   1.000
_cell.angle_alpha   90.00
_cell.angle_beta   90.00
_cell.angle_gamma   90.00
#
_symmetry.space_group_name_H-M   'P 1'
#
loop_
_entity.id
_entity.type
_entity.pdbx_description
1 polymer ?
#
loop_
_entity_poly.entity_id
_entity_poly.type
_entity_poly.pdbx_seq_one_letter_code
_entity_poly.pdbx_strand_id
1 'polypeptide(L)'
;MGRLFLLLIFFSVLSSSCVSDNQNEQPPNIILFFVDDMGWQDTSVPFWSKRTLFNEIYKTPNMERLAKKGVKFTNAYATPVCSPTRVSLMTGMNAARHRVTNWTLKPDQKQPMELNHPTLEFPDWNYNGISLQPLIPNTIYAKPLPKLLSEAGYHTIHAGKAHFGAIGYPSSNPINLGFDVNIAGHAAGRPGSYLGIENFGNGKTGNNVWAVPGLEKYHGQDIFLTEALTLEAVSYTHLRAHET
;
A
#
# COMPACT_ATOMS: atom_id res chain seq x y z
N MET A 1 -18.32 -53.07 40.82
CA MET A 1 -17.05 -52.38 40.50
C MET A 1 -16.68 -52.43 39.01
N GLY A 2 -17.04 -53.45 38.23
CA GLY A 2 -16.60 -53.56 36.83
C GLY A 2 -17.23 -52.54 35.81
N ARG A 3 -18.43 -52.03 36.05
CA ARG A 3 -19.10 -51.11 35.14
C ARG A 3 -18.59 -49.66 35.21
N LEU A 4 -18.01 -49.25 36.33
CA LEU A 4 -17.43 -47.91 36.50
C LEU A 4 -16.08 -47.80 35.84
N PHE A 5 -15.33 -48.91 35.78
CA PHE A 5 -14.00 -48.97 35.17
C PHE A 5 -14.08 -48.90 33.61
N LEU A 6 -15.12 -49.48 33.01
CA LEU A 6 -15.35 -49.44 31.57
C LEU A 6 -15.73 -48.02 31.10
N LEU A 7 -16.49 -47.25 31.89
CA LEU A 7 -16.85 -45.87 31.60
C LEU A 7 -15.65 -44.91 31.64
N LEU A 8 -14.69 -45.13 32.54
CA LEU A 8 -13.49 -44.34 32.62
C LEU A 8 -12.54 -44.60 31.43
N ILE A 9 -12.46 -45.83 30.94
CA ILE A 9 -11.65 -46.17 29.76
C ILE A 9 -12.29 -45.59 28.50
N PHE A 10 -13.62 -45.56 28.38
CA PHE A 10 -14.31 -44.98 27.23
C PHE A 10 -14.16 -43.45 27.17
N PHE A 11 -14.10 -42.78 28.32
CA PHE A 11 -13.90 -41.33 28.40
C PHE A 11 -12.42 -40.92 28.10
N SER A 12 -11.46 -41.76 28.40
CA SER A 12 -10.04 -41.50 28.10
C SER A 12 -9.67 -41.68 26.61
N VAL A 13 -10.45 -42.45 25.85
CA VAL A 13 -10.23 -42.65 24.40
C VAL A 13 -10.85 -41.51 23.59
N LEU A 14 -11.87 -40.80 24.12
CA LEU A 14 -12.49 -39.68 23.45
C LEU A 14 -11.70 -38.36 23.56
N SER A 15 -10.73 -38.28 24.48
CA SER A 15 -9.88 -37.08 24.66
C SER A 15 -8.59 -37.08 23.80
N SER A 16 -8.35 -38.15 23.02
CA SER A 16 -7.11 -38.27 22.22
C SER A 16 -7.23 -37.82 20.75
N SER A 17 -8.34 -37.23 20.36
CA SER A 17 -8.57 -36.90 18.92
C SER A 17 -8.68 -35.40 18.61
N CYS A 18 -7.89 -34.57 19.29
CA CYS A 18 -7.61 -33.21 18.85
C CYS A 18 -6.12 -32.89 19.04
N VAL A 19 -5.26 -33.74 18.50
CA VAL A 19 -3.95 -33.28 18.08
C VAL A 19 -4.19 -32.66 16.69
N SER A 20 -4.42 -31.37 16.66
CA SER A 20 -4.28 -30.62 15.42
C SER A 20 -2.85 -30.83 14.97
N ASP A 21 -2.70 -31.52 13.85
CA ASP A 21 -1.45 -31.58 13.11
C ASP A 21 -1.08 -30.12 12.80
N ASN A 22 -0.25 -29.53 13.66
CA ASN A 22 0.41 -28.25 13.41
C ASN A 22 1.42 -28.52 12.30
N GLN A 23 0.93 -28.77 11.09
CA GLN A 23 1.74 -28.59 9.93
C GLN A 23 2.21 -27.14 9.99
N ASN A 24 3.50 -26.92 9.95
CA ASN A 24 4.16 -25.64 9.77
C ASN A 24 3.71 -25.10 8.38
N GLU A 25 2.45 -24.68 8.26
CA GLU A 25 1.99 -24.01 7.06
C GLU A 25 2.74 -22.68 6.98
N GLN A 26 3.61 -22.58 6.01
CA GLN A 26 4.28 -21.32 5.71
C GLN A 26 3.22 -20.24 5.44
N PRO A 27 3.34 -19.08 6.06
CA PRO A 27 2.38 -18.01 5.82
C PRO A 27 2.34 -17.64 4.33
N PRO A 28 1.15 -17.35 3.76
CA PRO A 28 1.01 -17.07 2.33
C PRO A 28 1.76 -15.80 1.94
N ASN A 29 2.32 -15.77 0.74
CA ASN A 29 2.82 -14.53 0.16
C ASN A 29 1.66 -13.57 -0.12
N ILE A 30 1.87 -12.28 0.18
CA ILE A 30 0.86 -11.23 0.05
C ILE A 30 1.34 -10.21 -0.99
N ILE A 31 0.59 -10.04 -2.07
CA ILE A 31 0.84 -9.00 -3.08
C ILE A 31 -0.33 -8.03 -3.06
N LEU A 32 -0.06 -6.78 -2.69
CA LEU A 32 -1.00 -5.69 -2.76
C LEU A 32 -0.70 -4.86 -4.02
N PHE A 33 -1.48 -5.05 -5.08
CA PHE A 33 -1.38 -4.27 -6.30
C PHE A 33 -2.33 -3.07 -6.22
N PHE A 34 -1.77 -1.89 -5.90
CA PHE A 34 -2.55 -0.69 -5.62
C PHE A 34 -2.45 0.30 -6.77
N VAL A 35 -3.53 0.45 -7.55
CA VAL A 35 -3.59 1.34 -8.70
C VAL A 35 -4.05 2.73 -8.27
N ASP A 36 -3.24 3.75 -8.59
CA ASP A 36 -3.53 5.15 -8.27
C ASP A 36 -4.55 5.75 -9.27
N ASP A 37 -5.45 6.55 -8.76
CA ASP A 37 -6.48 7.30 -9.54
C ASP A 37 -7.35 6.44 -10.47
N MET A 38 -7.47 5.13 -10.24
CA MET A 38 -8.33 4.27 -11.05
C MET A 38 -9.75 4.20 -10.46
N GLY A 39 -10.72 4.64 -11.23
CA GLY A 39 -12.14 4.50 -10.91
C GLY A 39 -12.67 3.09 -11.19
N TRP A 40 -13.80 2.75 -10.58
CA TRP A 40 -14.45 1.43 -10.75
C TRP A 40 -14.92 1.14 -12.18
N GLN A 41 -14.98 2.13 -13.04
CA GLN A 41 -15.31 2.00 -14.46
C GLN A 41 -14.07 1.97 -15.37
N ASP A 42 -12.86 2.31 -14.86
CA ASP A 42 -11.64 2.45 -15.66
C ASP A 42 -10.94 1.10 -15.92
N THR A 43 -11.73 0.05 -16.07
CA THR A 43 -11.31 -1.33 -16.28
C THR A 43 -12.36 -2.08 -17.11
N SER A 44 -11.97 -3.11 -17.85
CA SER A 44 -12.91 -3.99 -18.55
C SER A 44 -13.66 -4.96 -17.61
N VAL A 45 -13.30 -5.02 -16.33
CA VAL A 45 -14.02 -5.79 -15.31
C VAL A 45 -15.21 -4.98 -14.80
N PRO A 46 -16.45 -5.44 -14.95
CA PRO A 46 -17.60 -4.73 -14.40
C PRO A 46 -17.67 -4.92 -12.89
N PHE A 47 -17.66 -3.82 -12.13
CA PHE A 47 -17.87 -3.79 -10.68
C PHE A 47 -19.31 -3.48 -10.28
N TRP A 48 -20.20 -3.30 -11.23
CA TRP A 48 -21.64 -3.13 -11.03
C TRP A 48 -22.42 -4.23 -11.72
N SER A 49 -23.73 -4.28 -11.49
CA SER A 49 -24.64 -5.27 -12.06
C SER A 49 -24.75 -5.20 -13.60
N LYS A 50 -24.41 -4.05 -14.17
CA LYS A 50 -24.39 -3.82 -15.62
C LYS A 50 -23.01 -3.36 -16.06
N ARG A 51 -22.60 -3.80 -17.27
CA ARG A 51 -21.43 -3.19 -17.93
C ARG A 51 -21.75 -1.75 -18.30
N THR A 52 -20.77 -0.88 -18.13
CA THR A 52 -20.85 0.53 -18.54
C THR A 52 -20.07 0.72 -19.84
N LEU A 53 -20.29 1.86 -20.53
CA LEU A 53 -19.54 2.22 -21.72
C LEU A 53 -18.01 2.20 -21.47
N PHE A 54 -17.56 2.68 -20.32
CA PHE A 54 -16.14 2.68 -19.96
C PHE A 54 -15.56 1.28 -19.81
N ASN A 55 -16.32 0.33 -19.26
CA ASN A 55 -15.87 -1.07 -19.20
C ASN A 55 -15.68 -1.71 -20.59
N GLU A 56 -16.26 -1.13 -21.63
CA GLU A 56 -16.10 -1.59 -23.04
C GLU A 56 -14.90 -0.92 -23.72
N ILE A 57 -14.61 0.34 -23.34
CA ILE A 57 -13.49 1.12 -23.89
C ILE A 57 -12.16 0.61 -23.34
N TYR A 58 -12.05 0.42 -22.03
CA TYR A 58 -10.82 -0.02 -21.38
C TYR A 58 -10.55 -1.50 -21.65
N LYS A 59 -9.28 -1.84 -21.83
CA LYS A 59 -8.81 -3.22 -22.08
C LYS A 59 -7.85 -3.63 -20.98
N THR A 60 -8.34 -4.37 -19.99
CA THR A 60 -7.57 -4.85 -18.84
C THR A 60 -7.64 -6.38 -18.70
N PRO A 61 -7.08 -7.15 -19.66
CA PRO A 61 -7.27 -8.61 -19.75
C PRO A 61 -6.69 -9.35 -18.54
N ASN A 62 -5.61 -8.85 -17.95
CA ASN A 62 -5.03 -9.44 -16.74
C ASN A 62 -5.90 -9.24 -15.51
N MET A 63 -6.58 -8.09 -15.38
CA MET A 63 -7.56 -7.87 -14.32
C MET A 63 -8.78 -8.77 -14.49
N GLU A 64 -9.25 -8.99 -15.73
CA GLU A 64 -10.31 -9.94 -16.01
C GLU A 64 -9.91 -11.37 -15.59
N ARG A 65 -8.67 -11.78 -15.90
CA ARG A 65 -8.14 -13.09 -15.49
C ARG A 65 -8.09 -13.23 -13.97
N LEU A 66 -7.66 -12.19 -13.27
CA LEU A 66 -7.63 -12.15 -11.79
C LEU A 66 -9.06 -12.22 -11.23
N ALA A 67 -9.97 -11.41 -11.74
CA ALA A 67 -11.37 -11.40 -11.32
C ALA A 67 -12.10 -12.73 -11.49
N LYS A 68 -11.74 -13.50 -12.53
CA LYS A 68 -12.27 -14.87 -12.75
C LYS A 68 -11.76 -15.90 -11.76
N LYS A 69 -10.58 -15.67 -11.15
CA LYS A 69 -9.92 -16.62 -10.23
C LYS A 69 -10.10 -16.23 -8.76
N GLY A 70 -10.51 -15.01 -8.49
CA GLY A 70 -10.61 -14.45 -7.17
C GLY A 70 -12.01 -13.96 -6.81
N VAL A 71 -12.08 -13.16 -5.75
CA VAL A 71 -13.31 -12.50 -5.28
C VAL A 71 -13.29 -11.03 -5.69
N LYS A 72 -14.42 -10.55 -6.17
CA LYS A 72 -14.63 -9.15 -6.54
C LYS A 72 -15.52 -8.46 -5.50
N PHE A 73 -14.96 -7.46 -4.83
CA PHE A 73 -15.70 -6.63 -3.89
C PHE A 73 -16.34 -5.46 -4.64
N THR A 74 -17.66 -5.36 -4.60
CA THR A 74 -18.42 -4.30 -5.27
C THR A 74 -18.69 -3.09 -4.39
N ASN A 75 -18.50 -3.22 -3.08
CA ASN A 75 -18.73 -2.17 -2.07
C ASN A 75 -17.44 -1.89 -1.29
N ALA A 76 -16.34 -1.64 -1.99
CA ALA A 76 -15.09 -1.19 -1.43
C ALA A 76 -14.87 0.29 -1.77
N TYR A 77 -14.56 1.10 -0.77
CA TYR A 77 -14.47 2.55 -0.91
C TYR A 77 -13.10 3.06 -0.49
N ALA A 78 -12.63 4.07 -1.22
CA ALA A 78 -11.43 4.83 -0.90
C ALA A 78 -11.80 6.29 -0.60
N THR A 79 -10.85 7.07 -0.12
CA THR A 79 -11.01 8.52 0.01
C THR A 79 -10.78 9.20 -1.34
N PRO A 80 -11.26 10.45 -1.52
CA PRO A 80 -11.19 11.15 -2.83
C PRO A 80 -9.79 11.44 -3.34
N VAL A 81 -8.77 11.42 -2.46
CA VAL A 81 -7.38 11.76 -2.80
C VAL A 81 -6.39 10.73 -2.28
N CYS A 82 -5.16 10.77 -2.82
CA CYS A 82 -4.16 9.73 -2.66
C CYS A 82 -3.64 9.55 -1.23
N SER A 83 -3.10 10.59 -0.56
CA SER A 83 -2.52 10.42 0.78
C SER A 83 -3.51 9.90 1.81
N PRO A 84 -4.74 10.40 1.94
CA PRO A 84 -5.72 9.85 2.87
C PRO A 84 -5.99 8.36 2.67
N THR A 85 -6.18 7.91 1.42
CA THR A 85 -6.39 6.49 1.12
C THR A 85 -5.17 5.65 1.49
N ARG A 86 -3.95 6.13 1.16
CA ARG A 86 -2.70 5.43 1.45
C ARG A 86 -2.41 5.35 2.94
N VAL A 87 -2.69 6.42 3.68
CA VAL A 87 -2.61 6.42 5.15
C VAL A 87 -3.65 5.50 5.76
N SER A 88 -4.89 5.47 5.25
CA SER A 88 -5.92 4.52 5.69
C SER A 88 -5.46 3.07 5.50
N LEU A 89 -4.89 2.75 4.35
CA LEU A 89 -4.38 1.42 4.03
C LEU A 89 -3.23 1.02 4.99
N MET A 90 -2.29 1.93 5.23
CA MET A 90 -1.14 1.64 6.10
C MET A 90 -1.51 1.53 7.58
N THR A 91 -2.52 2.26 8.05
CA THR A 91 -2.85 2.35 9.48
C THR A 91 -4.09 1.57 9.90
N GLY A 92 -4.90 1.10 8.95
CA GLY A 92 -6.21 0.50 9.21
C GLY A 92 -7.26 1.48 9.75
N MET A 93 -6.99 2.78 9.71
CA MET A 93 -7.88 3.83 10.18
C MET A 93 -8.59 4.51 9.00
N ASN A 94 -9.82 4.98 9.19
CA ASN A 94 -10.47 5.85 8.21
C ASN A 94 -9.91 7.28 8.31
N ALA A 95 -10.15 8.09 7.27
CA ALA A 95 -9.61 9.45 7.18
C ALA A 95 -10.07 10.39 8.31
N ALA A 96 -11.27 10.21 8.84
CA ALA A 96 -11.76 10.98 9.97
C ALA A 96 -10.97 10.70 11.26
N ARG A 97 -10.49 9.45 11.43
CA ARG A 97 -9.71 9.05 12.59
C ARG A 97 -8.23 9.45 12.49
N HIS A 98 -7.58 9.17 11.37
CA HIS A 98 -6.17 9.53 11.19
C HIS A 98 -5.95 11.00 10.82
N ARG A 99 -7.00 11.73 10.44
CA ARG A 99 -6.98 13.18 10.14
C ARG A 99 -5.96 13.60 9.07
N VAL A 100 -5.57 12.70 8.18
CA VAL A 100 -4.89 13.05 6.93
C VAL A 100 -5.98 13.13 5.87
N THR A 101 -6.48 14.32 5.59
CA THR A 101 -7.71 14.54 4.82
C THR A 101 -7.46 15.10 3.43
N ASN A 102 -6.21 15.44 3.13
CA ASN A 102 -5.78 15.89 1.80
C ASN A 102 -4.39 15.31 1.47
N TRP A 103 -3.88 15.55 0.25
CA TRP A 103 -2.55 15.10 -0.13
C TRP A 103 -1.44 15.85 0.63
N THR A 104 -0.38 15.13 0.92
CA THR A 104 0.78 15.65 1.66
C THR A 104 1.95 15.85 0.68
N LEU A 105 2.81 16.83 0.90
CA LEU A 105 4.09 16.96 0.16
C LEU A 105 5.08 17.83 0.92
N LYS A 106 4.74 19.12 1.07
CA LYS A 106 5.62 20.09 1.72
C LYS A 106 5.50 19.98 3.23
N PRO A 107 6.62 20.00 3.97
CA PRO A 107 6.60 19.94 5.42
C PRO A 107 5.85 21.14 6.00
N ASP A 108 5.06 20.89 7.03
CA ASP A 108 4.34 21.90 7.80
C ASP A 108 3.39 22.80 6.98
N GLN A 109 2.92 22.30 5.83
CA GLN A 109 2.01 23.04 4.96
C GLN A 109 0.69 22.31 4.77
N LYS A 110 -0.39 22.98 5.13
CA LYS A 110 -1.76 22.57 4.77
C LYS A 110 -1.97 22.73 3.27
N GLN A 111 -2.66 21.79 2.65
CA GLN A 111 -3.04 21.86 1.25
C GLN A 111 -4.58 21.75 1.12
N PRO A 112 -5.23 22.60 0.36
CA PRO A 112 -4.73 23.81 -0.32
C PRO A 112 -4.24 24.85 0.71
N MET A 113 -3.31 25.71 0.30
CA MET A 113 -2.66 26.66 1.21
C MET A 113 -3.56 27.84 1.63
N GLU A 114 -4.59 28.11 0.87
CA GLU A 114 -5.48 29.24 1.10
C GLU A 114 -6.95 28.81 1.12
N LEU A 115 -7.64 29.17 2.17
CA LEU A 115 -9.09 29.14 2.24
C LEU A 115 -9.59 30.57 2.33
N ASN A 116 -10.02 31.12 1.21
CA ASN A 116 -10.64 32.43 1.19
C ASN A 116 -12.15 32.29 1.44
N HIS A 117 -12.51 32.14 2.73
CA HIS A 117 -13.91 32.06 3.15
C HIS A 117 -14.15 32.93 4.37
N PRO A 118 -15.20 33.78 4.39
CA PRO A 118 -15.40 34.76 5.45
C PRO A 118 -15.71 34.17 6.84
N THR A 119 -16.15 32.92 6.90
CA THR A 119 -16.63 32.29 8.14
C THR A 119 -16.07 30.87 8.38
N LEU A 120 -15.23 30.33 7.48
CA LEU A 120 -14.64 29.01 7.61
C LEU A 120 -13.12 29.11 7.74
N GLU A 121 -12.57 28.32 8.65
CA GLU A 121 -11.13 28.09 8.78
C GLU A 121 -10.78 26.66 8.33
N PHE A 122 -9.53 26.44 7.93
CA PHE A 122 -9.05 25.09 7.71
C PHE A 122 -9.09 24.29 9.03
N PRO A 123 -9.67 23.09 9.01
CA PRO A 123 -9.60 22.22 10.18
C PRO A 123 -8.16 21.83 10.47
N ASP A 124 -7.86 21.54 11.71
CA ASP A 124 -6.61 20.87 12.06
C ASP A 124 -6.58 19.48 11.46
N TRP A 125 -5.51 19.16 10.74
CA TRP A 125 -5.28 17.86 10.16
C TRP A 125 -3.79 17.48 10.13
N ASN A 126 -3.51 16.19 9.94
CA ASN A 126 -2.16 15.64 10.01
C ASN A 126 -1.47 15.71 8.64
N TYR A 127 -1.12 16.91 8.20
CA TYR A 127 -0.55 17.18 6.87
C TYR A 127 0.89 16.67 6.67
N ASN A 128 1.54 16.20 7.73
CA ASN A 128 2.87 15.59 7.65
C ASN A 128 2.83 14.06 7.54
N GLY A 129 1.64 13.44 7.58
CA GLY A 129 1.43 12.02 7.33
C GLY A 129 1.61 11.12 8.54
N ILE A 130 2.22 9.94 8.35
CA ILE A 130 2.37 8.91 9.38
C ILE A 130 3.67 9.08 10.15
N SER A 131 3.64 8.81 11.45
CA SER A 131 4.83 8.64 12.28
C SER A 131 4.72 7.39 13.16
N LEU A 132 5.84 6.67 13.33
CA LEU A 132 5.99 5.60 14.34
C LEU A 132 6.44 6.15 15.69
N GLN A 133 6.73 7.45 15.77
CA GLN A 133 7.09 8.13 17.01
C GLN A 133 5.95 9.04 17.45
N PRO A 134 5.60 9.03 18.74
CA PRO A 134 4.61 9.97 19.27
C PRO A 134 5.14 11.41 19.27
N LEU A 135 4.23 12.36 19.35
CA LEU A 135 4.54 13.79 19.52
C LEU A 135 5.23 14.47 18.33
N ILE A 136 5.30 13.85 17.17
CA ILE A 136 5.71 14.53 15.93
C ILE A 136 4.53 15.41 15.47
N PRO A 137 4.72 16.73 15.34
CA PRO A 137 3.62 17.64 15.01
C PRO A 137 2.93 17.28 13.69
N ASN A 138 1.58 17.40 13.70
CA ASN A 138 0.75 17.20 12.51
C ASN A 138 0.98 15.88 11.78
N THR A 139 1.30 14.82 12.55
CA THR A 139 1.37 13.44 12.09
C THR A 139 0.41 12.56 12.84
N ILE A 140 -0.05 11.49 12.22
CA ILE A 140 -0.73 10.40 12.93
C ILE A 140 0.30 9.42 13.48
N TYR A 141 0.31 9.27 14.80
CA TYR A 141 1.07 8.19 15.43
C TYR A 141 0.35 6.87 15.25
N ALA A 142 0.96 5.96 14.53
CA ALA A 142 0.41 4.64 14.28
C ALA A 142 1.51 3.63 13.99
N LYS A 143 1.23 2.35 14.27
CA LYS A 143 2.05 1.21 13.81
C LYS A 143 1.50 0.78 12.45
N PRO A 144 2.21 1.01 11.35
CA PRO A 144 1.68 0.75 10.02
C PRO A 144 1.79 -0.73 9.63
N LEU A 145 1.00 -1.12 8.63
CA LEU A 145 0.88 -2.48 8.12
C LEU A 145 2.24 -3.16 7.84
N PRO A 146 3.21 -2.54 7.12
CA PRO A 146 4.50 -3.18 6.87
C PRO A 146 5.26 -3.51 8.17
N LYS A 147 5.17 -2.64 9.17
CA LYS A 147 5.77 -2.92 10.47
C LYS A 147 5.14 -4.11 11.18
N LEU A 148 3.82 -4.25 11.11
CA LEU A 148 3.10 -5.41 11.66
C LEU A 148 3.46 -6.70 10.92
N LEU A 149 3.56 -6.65 9.59
CA LEU A 149 3.97 -7.79 8.78
C LEU A 149 5.43 -8.19 9.04
N SER A 150 6.34 -7.23 9.13
CA SER A 150 7.75 -7.50 9.46
C SER A 150 7.88 -8.18 10.84
N GLU A 151 7.13 -7.73 11.84
CA GLU A 151 7.09 -8.39 13.17
C GLU A 151 6.48 -9.80 13.15
N ALA A 152 5.64 -10.08 12.16
CA ALA A 152 5.10 -11.41 11.91
C ALA A 152 6.03 -12.29 11.04
N GLY A 153 7.25 -11.84 10.75
CA GLY A 153 8.26 -12.59 10.00
C GLY A 153 8.22 -12.42 8.48
N TYR A 154 7.36 -11.53 7.97
CA TYR A 154 7.35 -11.22 6.53
C TYR A 154 8.52 -10.29 6.16
N HIS A 155 9.11 -10.54 5.01
CA HIS A 155 9.95 -9.55 4.34
C HIS A 155 9.07 -8.63 3.50
N THR A 156 9.17 -7.34 3.74
CA THR A 156 8.24 -6.35 3.23
C THR A 156 8.88 -5.48 2.17
N ILE A 157 8.26 -5.39 0.99
CA ILE A 157 8.78 -4.65 -0.16
C ILE A 157 7.76 -3.62 -0.58
N HIS A 158 8.21 -2.38 -0.75
CA HIS A 158 7.45 -1.31 -1.37
C HIS A 158 8.01 -1.03 -2.77
N ALA A 159 7.13 -0.93 -3.76
CA ALA A 159 7.51 -0.54 -5.12
C ALA A 159 6.54 0.52 -5.68
N GLY A 160 7.06 1.65 -6.12
CA GLY A 160 6.30 2.72 -6.74
C GLY A 160 5.93 3.88 -5.80
N LYS A 161 4.80 4.54 -6.07
CA LYS A 161 4.33 5.71 -5.32
C LYS A 161 4.03 5.38 -3.86
N ALA A 162 4.72 6.04 -2.94
CA ALA A 162 4.48 5.96 -1.50
C ALA A 162 3.47 7.00 -1.01
N HIS A 163 3.82 8.26 -1.02
CA HIS A 163 2.95 9.39 -0.67
C HIS A 163 2.27 9.25 0.69
N PHE A 164 2.99 8.72 1.70
CA PHE A 164 2.49 8.49 3.06
C PHE A 164 2.68 9.69 3.98
N GLY A 165 3.44 10.69 3.55
CA GLY A 165 3.69 11.90 4.32
C GLY A 165 4.62 12.89 3.63
N ALA A 166 4.85 14.02 4.31
CA ALA A 166 5.60 15.15 3.79
C ALA A 166 7.12 14.92 3.74
N ILE A 167 7.79 15.64 2.86
CA ILE A 167 9.26 15.65 2.73
C ILE A 167 9.90 15.96 4.09
N GLY A 168 10.95 15.22 4.44
CA GLY A 168 11.66 15.39 5.71
C GLY A 168 10.99 14.75 6.93
N TYR A 169 9.75 14.29 6.81
CA TYR A 169 9.08 13.53 7.85
C TYR A 169 9.31 12.01 7.68
N PRO A 170 9.17 11.21 8.75
CA PRO A 170 9.49 9.78 8.70
C PRO A 170 8.82 9.05 7.53
N SER A 171 7.56 9.31 7.29
CA SER A 171 6.77 8.67 6.23
C SER A 171 7.09 9.12 4.81
N SER A 172 8.04 10.04 4.61
CA SER A 172 8.56 10.36 3.27
C SER A 172 9.36 9.21 2.66
N ASN A 173 9.87 8.30 3.49
CA ASN A 173 10.57 7.09 3.04
C ASN A 173 9.90 5.84 3.61
N PRO A 174 9.39 4.93 2.79
CA PRO A 174 8.77 3.68 3.21
C PRO A 174 9.58 2.83 4.19
N ILE A 175 10.91 2.84 4.12
CA ILE A 175 11.79 2.13 5.07
C ILE A 175 11.48 2.54 6.51
N ASN A 176 11.25 3.82 6.75
CA ASN A 176 10.93 4.33 8.08
C ASN A 176 9.55 3.87 8.59
N LEU A 177 8.72 3.29 7.75
CA LEU A 177 7.43 2.71 8.10
C LEU A 177 7.46 1.19 8.30
N GLY A 178 8.65 0.58 8.18
CA GLY A 178 8.86 -0.84 8.41
C GLY A 178 8.88 -1.70 7.15
N PHE A 179 9.01 -1.10 5.97
CA PHE A 179 9.41 -1.85 4.79
C PHE A 179 10.90 -2.17 4.83
N ASP A 180 11.27 -3.40 4.47
CA ASP A 180 12.67 -3.82 4.36
C ASP A 180 13.31 -3.32 3.07
N VAL A 181 12.52 -3.15 2.02
CA VAL A 181 12.95 -2.68 0.71
C VAL A 181 12.03 -1.56 0.23
N ASN A 182 12.64 -0.51 -0.34
CA ASN A 182 11.92 0.58 -1.00
C ASN A 182 12.43 0.78 -2.41
N ILE A 183 11.57 0.59 -3.40
CA ILE A 183 11.82 0.81 -4.80
C ILE A 183 11.01 2.04 -5.22
N ALA A 184 11.67 3.15 -5.48
CA ALA A 184 11.08 4.39 -6.00
C ALA A 184 10.04 5.10 -5.10
N GLY A 185 9.80 4.61 -3.87
CA GLY A 185 8.84 5.25 -2.97
C GLY A 185 9.41 6.50 -2.31
N HIS A 186 8.66 7.61 -2.37
CA HIS A 186 9.02 8.88 -1.75
C HIS A 186 7.76 9.74 -1.45
N ALA A 187 7.98 10.96 -0.95
CA ALA A 187 6.88 11.83 -0.51
C ALA A 187 6.01 12.37 -1.65
N ALA A 188 6.49 12.40 -2.90
CA ALA A 188 5.74 13.00 -3.99
C ALA A 188 4.59 12.13 -4.47
N GLY A 189 3.49 12.79 -4.81
CA GLY A 189 2.26 12.13 -5.28
C GLY A 189 2.24 11.81 -6.77
N ARG A 190 3.28 12.23 -7.53
CA ARG A 190 3.45 11.97 -8.96
C ARG A 190 4.93 11.96 -9.31
N PRO A 191 5.34 11.34 -10.42
CA PRO A 191 6.71 11.44 -10.90
C PRO A 191 6.98 12.79 -11.59
N GLY A 192 8.23 13.19 -11.66
CA GLY A 192 8.68 14.33 -12.47
C GLY A 192 8.60 14.04 -13.98
N SER A 193 8.77 12.78 -14.36
CA SER A 193 8.51 12.22 -15.68
C SER A 193 8.20 10.73 -15.57
N TYR A 194 7.42 10.21 -16.50
CA TYR A 194 7.14 8.78 -16.66
C TYR A 194 8.15 8.05 -17.54
N LEU A 195 9.11 8.78 -18.14
CA LEU A 195 10.02 8.25 -19.15
C LEU A 195 11.43 8.10 -18.63
N GLY A 196 12.03 6.92 -18.85
CA GLY A 196 13.43 6.65 -18.54
C GLY A 196 14.40 7.54 -19.29
N ILE A 197 14.09 7.89 -20.56
CA ILE A 197 14.87 8.86 -21.36
C ILE A 197 14.93 10.25 -20.72
N GLU A 198 13.96 10.60 -19.88
CA GLU A 198 13.94 11.83 -19.09
C GLU A 198 14.40 11.60 -17.65
N ASN A 199 15.05 10.46 -17.37
CA ASN A 199 15.55 10.06 -16.06
C ASN A 199 14.48 10.09 -14.97
N PHE A 200 13.21 9.85 -15.30
CA PHE A 200 12.06 9.93 -14.39
C PHE A 200 11.98 11.25 -13.62
N GLY A 201 12.44 12.34 -14.27
CA GLY A 201 12.47 13.69 -13.69
C GLY A 201 13.75 14.04 -12.93
N ASN A 202 14.74 13.14 -12.84
CA ASN A 202 16.05 13.42 -12.27
C ASN A 202 16.91 14.26 -13.23
N GLY A 203 17.88 15.02 -12.68
CA GLY A 203 18.81 15.80 -13.49
C GLY A 203 18.24 17.10 -14.07
N LYS A 204 16.99 17.46 -13.80
CA LYS A 204 16.47 18.80 -14.10
C LYS A 204 17.01 19.79 -13.05
N THR A 205 17.44 20.96 -13.51
CA THR A 205 17.99 22.02 -12.64
C THR A 205 17.01 22.40 -11.53
N GLY A 206 17.48 22.40 -10.28
CA GLY A 206 16.71 22.69 -9.08
C GLY A 206 16.35 21.45 -8.26
N ASN A 207 15.89 21.65 -7.03
CA ASN A 207 15.37 20.57 -6.17
C ASN A 207 14.05 20.06 -6.74
N ASN A 208 14.13 19.11 -7.67
CA ASN A 208 12.93 18.49 -8.23
C ASN A 208 12.36 17.46 -7.25
N VAL A 209 11.47 17.92 -6.39
CA VAL A 209 10.77 17.07 -5.40
C VAL A 209 9.95 15.94 -6.03
N TRP A 210 9.73 16.01 -7.34
CA TRP A 210 9.00 15.02 -8.14
C TRP A 210 9.91 13.97 -8.78
N ALA A 211 11.25 14.13 -8.67
CA ALA A 211 12.19 13.17 -9.22
C ALA A 211 12.03 11.81 -8.52
N VAL A 212 11.93 10.74 -9.30
CA VAL A 212 11.75 9.38 -8.78
C VAL A 212 13.12 8.82 -8.39
N PRO A 213 13.33 8.42 -7.13
CA PRO A 213 14.62 7.86 -6.69
C PRO A 213 14.72 6.36 -7.00
N GLY A 214 15.96 5.82 -6.98
CA GLY A 214 16.20 4.36 -6.94
C GLY A 214 15.97 3.63 -8.26
N LEU A 215 15.86 4.34 -9.37
CA LEU A 215 15.71 3.77 -10.71
C LEU A 215 16.82 4.23 -11.66
N GLU A 216 17.99 4.59 -11.12
CA GLU A 216 19.11 5.19 -11.86
C GLU A 216 19.60 4.28 -12.99
N LYS A 217 19.51 2.96 -12.85
CA LYS A 217 19.90 2.00 -13.88
C LYS A 217 19.06 2.08 -15.16
N TYR A 218 17.90 2.71 -15.12
CA TYR A 218 17.01 2.90 -16.26
C TYR A 218 17.10 4.31 -16.87
N HIS A 219 17.94 5.19 -16.31
CA HIS A 219 18.11 6.54 -16.84
C HIS A 219 18.65 6.50 -18.26
N GLY A 220 18.10 7.33 -19.13
CA GLY A 220 18.45 7.41 -20.56
C GLY A 220 17.89 6.28 -21.42
N GLN A 221 17.17 5.31 -20.86
CA GLN A 221 16.58 4.21 -21.60
C GLN A 221 15.17 4.55 -22.08
N ASP A 222 14.77 3.97 -23.19
CA ASP A 222 13.39 4.02 -23.70
C ASP A 222 12.52 3.00 -22.95
N ILE A 223 12.18 3.35 -21.72
CA ILE A 223 11.37 2.55 -20.82
C ILE A 223 10.37 3.42 -20.08
N PHE A 224 9.15 2.92 -19.90
CA PHE A 224 8.12 3.60 -19.11
C PHE A 224 8.26 3.26 -17.61
N LEU A 225 7.95 4.22 -16.75
CA LEU A 225 8.10 4.08 -15.29
C LEU A 225 7.41 2.82 -14.73
N THR A 226 6.18 2.54 -15.17
CA THR A 226 5.44 1.36 -14.69
C THR A 226 6.12 0.05 -15.11
N GLU A 227 6.76 0.01 -16.26
CA GLU A 227 7.54 -1.15 -16.70
C GLU A 227 8.79 -1.32 -15.84
N ALA A 228 9.57 -0.25 -15.63
CA ALA A 228 10.74 -0.27 -14.77
C ALA A 228 10.39 -0.75 -13.35
N LEU A 229 9.32 -0.22 -12.74
CA LEU A 229 8.83 -0.64 -11.42
C LEU A 229 8.42 -2.12 -11.41
N THR A 230 7.79 -2.60 -12.48
CA THR A 230 7.38 -4.01 -12.59
C THR A 230 8.59 -4.93 -12.66
N LEU A 231 9.60 -4.58 -13.45
CA LEU A 231 10.86 -5.35 -13.55
C LEU A 231 11.56 -5.43 -12.19
N GLU A 232 11.63 -4.32 -11.46
CA GLU A 232 12.20 -4.31 -10.11
C GLU A 232 11.42 -5.20 -9.15
N ALA A 233 10.11 -5.04 -9.08
CA ALA A 233 9.25 -5.82 -8.18
C ALA A 233 9.34 -7.32 -8.48
N VAL A 234 9.35 -7.71 -9.75
CA VAL A 234 9.48 -9.12 -10.18
C VAL A 234 10.86 -9.68 -9.83
N SER A 235 11.95 -8.90 -9.97
CA SER A 235 13.29 -9.37 -9.62
C SER A 235 13.39 -9.76 -8.14
N TYR A 236 12.79 -8.99 -7.24
CA TYR A 236 12.75 -9.30 -5.82
C TYR A 236 11.93 -10.55 -5.49
N THR A 237 10.83 -10.79 -6.19
CA THR A 237 10.02 -12.01 -5.98
C THR A 237 10.76 -13.27 -6.43
N HIS A 238 11.56 -13.19 -7.51
CA HIS A 238 12.36 -14.31 -8.00
C HIS A 238 13.58 -14.61 -7.11
N LEU A 239 14.28 -13.61 -6.63
CA LEU A 239 15.44 -13.80 -5.74
C LEU A 239 15.06 -14.60 -4.50
N ARG A 240 13.91 -14.36 -3.91
CA ARG A 240 13.45 -15.10 -2.74
C ARG A 240 12.89 -16.50 -3.02
N ALA A 241 12.37 -16.74 -4.21
CA ALA A 241 11.94 -18.10 -4.57
C ALA A 241 13.10 -19.09 -4.64
N HIS A 242 14.35 -18.62 -4.67
CA HIS A 242 15.56 -19.43 -4.64
C HIS A 242 16.22 -19.55 -3.26
N GLU A 243 15.76 -18.80 -2.27
CA GLU A 243 16.31 -18.81 -0.89
C GLU A 243 15.49 -19.68 0.08
N THR A 244 14.37 -20.21 -0.36
CA THR A 244 13.50 -21.14 0.39
C THR A 244 13.52 -22.52 -0.24
#